data_2acd3d0527ff216cc0203dad97ff29c2
#
_entry.id   2acd3d0527ff216cc0203dad97ff29c2
#
_cell.length_a   1.000
_cell.length_b   1.000
_cell.length_c   1.000
_cell.angle_alpha   90.00
_cell.angle_beta   90.00
_cell.angle_gamma   90.00
#
_symmetry.space_group_name_H-M   'P 1'
#
loop_
_entity.id
_entity.type
_entity.pdbx_description
1 polymer ?
#
loop_
_entity_poly.entity_id
_entity_poly.type
_entity_poly.pdbx_seq_one_letter_code
_entity_poly.pdbx_strand_id
1 'polypeptide(L)'
;MTAAIAPIASNGPAAAKAAGPSATPASPLSSAMAKHRQELGTLATTLPFFAYTACFLLAPTVIVIVGAFQDRSGNFTLANFNKMFEANTIAAFGTSILVCLASSLIGAVVGALASYALVIGAKPNGLLRRMVSAISSVLAQFGGVMLAFAFIATIGINGIGTMLIKTLTGYTVNPNWLSSLPGLVTIYCYFQIPLMIIIFLPAVDSIRPQWREACESLGGNTFQ
;
A
#
# COMPACT_ATOMS: atom_id res chain seq x y z
N MET A 1 -20.62 -43.91 56.19
CA MET A 1 -21.68 -43.17 56.88
C MET A 1 -21.64 -41.76 56.31
N THR A 2 -22.56 -41.24 55.60
CA THR A 2 -24.00 -41.31 55.55
C THR A 2 -24.44 -40.94 54.17
N ALA A 3 -25.31 -41.73 53.67
CA ALA A 3 -26.16 -41.64 52.49
C ALA A 3 -27.07 -40.39 52.47
N ALA A 4 -27.51 -40.13 51.27
CA ALA A 4 -28.88 -39.79 50.94
C ALA A 4 -29.07 -38.36 50.42
N ILE A 5 -29.69 -38.17 49.44
CA ILE A 5 -31.03 -38.26 48.92
C ILE A 5 -31.18 -37.19 47.85
N ALA A 6 -31.51 -37.60 46.66
CA ALA A 6 -32.03 -36.75 45.58
C ALA A 6 -33.49 -36.38 45.89
N PRO A 7 -33.98 -35.22 45.48
CA PRO A 7 -35.41 -35.01 45.26
C PRO A 7 -35.77 -34.89 43.79
N ILE A 8 -36.55 -35.81 43.34
CA ILE A 8 -37.75 -35.87 42.52
C ILE A 8 -38.04 -34.64 41.65
N ALA A 9 -38.07 -34.91 40.37
CA ALA A 9 -38.62 -34.08 39.33
C ALA A 9 -40.08 -33.70 39.58
N SER A 10 -40.39 -32.42 39.47
CA SER A 10 -41.77 -31.96 39.26
C SER A 10 -41.96 -31.56 37.82
N ASN A 11 -42.75 -32.39 37.13
CA ASN A 11 -43.25 -32.08 35.81
C ASN A 11 -44.18 -30.86 35.90
N GLY A 12 -43.75 -29.72 35.34
CA GLY A 12 -44.61 -28.59 35.00
C GLY A 12 -45.05 -28.71 33.56
N PRO A 13 -46.30 -28.33 33.19
CA PRO A 13 -46.85 -28.57 31.87
C PRO A 13 -46.15 -27.73 30.81
N ALA A 14 -45.86 -28.40 29.68
CA ALA A 14 -45.30 -27.84 28.50
C ALA A 14 -46.10 -26.62 28.00
N ALA A 15 -45.49 -25.44 28.11
CA ALA A 15 -46.00 -24.26 27.40
C ALA A 15 -45.83 -24.52 25.90
N ALA A 16 -46.95 -24.67 25.22
CA ALA A 16 -47.04 -24.75 23.78
C ALA A 16 -46.37 -23.51 23.16
N LYS A 17 -45.19 -23.72 22.59
CA LYS A 17 -44.50 -22.70 21.79
C LYS A 17 -45.35 -22.43 20.57
N ALA A 18 -45.99 -21.26 20.55
CA ALA A 18 -46.76 -20.77 19.42
C ALA A 18 -45.92 -20.87 18.16
N ALA A 19 -46.35 -21.69 17.22
CA ALA A 19 -45.80 -21.76 15.88
C ALA A 19 -45.95 -20.38 15.24
N GLY A 20 -44.84 -19.68 15.05
CA GLY A 20 -44.79 -18.48 14.24
C GLY A 20 -45.27 -18.80 12.81
N PRO A 21 -45.80 -17.82 12.09
CA PRO A 21 -46.37 -18.05 10.76
C PRO A 21 -45.31 -18.73 9.87
N SER A 22 -45.68 -19.91 9.34
CA SER A 22 -44.89 -20.67 8.38
C SER A 22 -44.57 -19.75 7.19
N ALA A 23 -43.31 -19.38 7.06
CA ALA A 23 -42.84 -18.65 5.89
C ALA A 23 -43.11 -19.54 4.65
N THR A 24 -44.10 -19.14 3.88
CA THR A 24 -44.38 -19.74 2.58
C THR A 24 -43.13 -19.68 1.74
N PRO A 25 -42.63 -20.77 1.13
CA PRO A 25 -41.43 -20.70 0.30
C PRO A 25 -41.70 -19.73 -0.85
N ALA A 26 -40.94 -18.66 -0.89
CA ALA A 26 -40.99 -17.66 -1.94
C ALA A 26 -40.79 -18.36 -3.30
N SER A 27 -41.71 -18.11 -4.23
CA SER A 27 -41.65 -18.70 -5.57
C SER A 27 -40.28 -18.37 -6.23
N PRO A 28 -39.71 -19.29 -7.01
CA PRO A 28 -38.40 -19.09 -7.64
C PRO A 28 -38.35 -17.81 -8.51
N LEU A 29 -39.47 -17.36 -9.01
CA LEU A 29 -39.61 -16.10 -9.75
C LEU A 29 -39.46 -14.87 -8.85
N SER A 30 -39.98 -14.88 -7.63
CA SER A 30 -39.85 -13.75 -6.70
C SER A 30 -38.43 -13.60 -6.16
N SER A 31 -37.73 -14.71 -5.96
CA SER A 31 -36.32 -14.70 -5.54
C SER A 31 -35.37 -14.21 -6.65
N ALA A 32 -35.64 -14.60 -7.91
CA ALA A 32 -34.91 -14.13 -9.07
C ALA A 32 -35.10 -12.61 -9.31
N MET A 33 -36.33 -12.11 -9.18
CA MET A 33 -36.62 -10.68 -9.28
C MET A 33 -36.00 -9.86 -8.12
N ALA A 34 -36.01 -10.40 -6.91
CA ALA A 34 -35.38 -9.75 -5.76
C ALA A 34 -33.85 -9.68 -5.93
N LYS A 35 -33.24 -10.74 -6.44
CA LYS A 35 -31.78 -10.79 -6.75
C LYS A 35 -31.44 -9.77 -7.84
N HIS A 36 -32.21 -9.71 -8.91
CA HIS A 36 -31.94 -8.75 -9.99
C HIS A 36 -32.15 -7.29 -9.54
N ARG A 37 -33.09 -7.01 -8.66
CA ARG A 37 -33.26 -5.68 -8.05
C ARG A 37 -32.10 -5.33 -7.11
N GLN A 38 -31.57 -6.29 -6.37
CA GLN A 38 -30.38 -6.07 -5.54
C GLN A 38 -29.13 -5.80 -6.39
N GLU A 39 -28.94 -6.55 -7.47
CA GLU A 39 -27.83 -6.32 -8.41
C GLU A 39 -27.92 -4.94 -9.08
N LEU A 40 -29.12 -4.53 -9.53
CA LEU A 40 -29.32 -3.19 -10.07
C LEU A 40 -29.14 -2.09 -9.02
N GLY A 41 -29.55 -2.29 -7.78
CA GLY A 41 -29.35 -1.35 -6.68
C GLY A 41 -27.84 -1.19 -6.35
N THR A 42 -27.11 -2.29 -6.33
CA THR A 42 -25.65 -2.29 -6.11
C THR A 42 -24.92 -1.60 -7.26
N LEU A 43 -25.33 -1.88 -8.51
CA LEU A 43 -24.78 -1.20 -9.68
C LEU A 43 -25.06 0.30 -9.65
N ALA A 44 -26.29 0.71 -9.34
CA ALA A 44 -26.66 2.12 -9.25
C ALA A 44 -25.88 2.87 -8.14
N THR A 45 -25.59 2.22 -7.02
CA THR A 45 -24.81 2.80 -5.93
C THR A 45 -23.33 2.90 -6.27
N THR A 46 -22.76 1.93 -7.01
CA THR A 46 -21.36 1.91 -7.41
C THR A 46 -21.06 2.69 -8.69
N LEU A 47 -22.07 2.93 -9.52
CA LEU A 47 -21.93 3.61 -10.81
C LEU A 47 -21.30 5.02 -10.68
N PRO A 48 -21.71 5.90 -9.73
CA PRO A 48 -21.08 7.22 -9.60
C PRO A 48 -19.58 7.11 -9.25
N PHE A 49 -19.18 6.12 -8.44
CA PHE A 49 -17.78 5.88 -8.14
C PHE A 49 -17.01 5.44 -9.39
N PHE A 50 -17.54 4.50 -10.16
CA PHE A 50 -16.89 4.06 -11.40
C PHE A 50 -16.88 5.15 -12.46
N ALA A 51 -17.94 5.95 -12.57
CA ALA A 51 -17.99 7.08 -13.49
C ALA A 51 -16.95 8.15 -13.13
N TYR A 52 -16.80 8.46 -11.84
CA TYR A 52 -15.76 9.37 -11.35
C TYR A 52 -14.37 8.83 -11.66
N THR A 53 -14.09 7.58 -11.31
CA THR A 53 -12.80 6.92 -11.55
C THR A 53 -12.48 6.86 -13.04
N ALA A 54 -13.46 6.49 -13.87
CA ALA A 54 -13.30 6.45 -15.33
C ALA A 54 -13.00 7.85 -15.88
N CYS A 55 -13.72 8.87 -15.46
CA CYS A 55 -13.49 10.23 -15.93
C CYS A 55 -12.11 10.77 -15.54
N PHE A 56 -11.72 10.63 -14.27
CA PHE A 56 -10.48 11.22 -13.77
C PHE A 56 -9.22 10.38 -13.99
N LEU A 57 -9.37 9.08 -14.17
CA LEU A 57 -8.23 8.18 -14.41
C LEU A 57 -8.07 7.82 -15.89
N LEU A 58 -9.18 7.46 -16.57
CA LEU A 58 -9.11 7.03 -17.96
C LEU A 58 -9.03 8.20 -18.94
N ALA A 59 -9.70 9.33 -18.68
CA ALA A 59 -9.67 10.46 -19.60
C ALA A 59 -8.24 11.01 -19.80
N PRO A 60 -7.44 11.31 -18.76
CA PRO A 60 -6.04 11.70 -18.96
C PRO A 60 -5.21 10.63 -19.69
N THR A 61 -5.45 9.36 -19.37
CA THR A 61 -4.75 8.24 -20.02
C THR A 61 -5.05 8.18 -21.51
N VAL A 62 -6.33 8.30 -21.89
CA VAL A 62 -6.75 8.35 -23.30
C VAL A 62 -6.17 9.57 -24.02
N ILE A 63 -6.17 10.75 -23.38
CA ILE A 63 -5.58 11.96 -23.95
C ILE A 63 -4.08 11.76 -24.25
N VAL A 64 -3.34 11.15 -23.33
CA VAL A 64 -1.91 10.85 -23.52
C VAL A 64 -1.71 9.85 -24.65
N ILE A 65 -2.50 8.77 -24.70
CA ILE A 65 -2.42 7.76 -25.77
C ILE A 65 -2.73 8.41 -27.12
N VAL A 66 -3.82 9.15 -27.23
CA VAL A 66 -4.18 9.85 -28.50
C VAL A 66 -3.12 10.87 -28.87
N GLY A 67 -2.61 11.65 -27.90
CA GLY A 67 -1.55 12.62 -28.11
C GLY A 67 -0.22 12.00 -28.57
N ALA A 68 0.07 10.75 -28.19
CA ALA A 68 1.25 10.03 -28.69
C ALA A 68 1.22 9.82 -30.22
N PHE A 69 0.03 9.72 -30.79
CA PHE A 69 -0.20 9.53 -32.24
C PHE A 69 -0.53 10.84 -32.97
N GLN A 70 -0.48 11.98 -32.31
CA GLN A 70 -0.77 13.28 -32.92
C GLN A 70 0.46 14.17 -32.94
N ASP A 71 0.61 14.92 -34.04
CA ASP A 71 1.55 16.03 -34.14
C ASP A 71 0.92 17.32 -33.50
N ARG A 72 1.71 18.36 -33.35
CA ARG A 72 1.26 19.69 -32.85
C ARG A 72 0.10 20.28 -33.64
N SER A 73 -0.06 19.85 -34.89
CA SER A 73 -1.15 20.26 -35.78
C SER A 73 -2.41 19.38 -35.67
N GLY A 74 -2.40 18.35 -34.77
CA GLY A 74 -3.52 17.43 -34.59
C GLY A 74 -3.61 16.31 -35.65
N ASN A 75 -2.66 16.24 -36.57
CA ASN A 75 -2.61 15.20 -37.59
C ASN A 75 -2.01 13.90 -37.04
N PHE A 76 -2.49 12.77 -37.53
CA PHE A 76 -1.95 11.46 -37.17
C PHE A 76 -0.49 11.34 -37.65
N THR A 77 0.40 10.99 -36.69
CA THR A 77 1.83 10.82 -36.95
C THR A 77 2.44 9.75 -36.06
N LEU A 78 3.43 9.05 -36.60
CA LEU A 78 4.30 8.12 -35.86
C LEU A 78 5.67 8.76 -35.53
N ALA A 79 5.89 10.02 -35.88
CA ALA A 79 7.18 10.69 -35.66
C ALA A 79 7.55 10.79 -34.19
N ASN A 80 6.57 10.81 -33.29
CA ASN A 80 6.81 10.80 -31.85
C ASN A 80 7.49 9.51 -31.37
N PHE A 81 7.25 8.38 -32.04
CA PHE A 81 7.91 7.11 -31.71
C PHE A 81 9.39 7.12 -32.10
N ASN A 82 9.77 7.84 -33.17
CA ASN A 82 11.18 7.98 -33.51
C ASN A 82 11.96 8.76 -32.46
N LYS A 83 11.32 9.72 -31.79
CA LYS A 83 11.93 10.46 -30.66
C LYS A 83 12.24 9.58 -29.47
N MET A 84 11.57 8.45 -29.28
CA MET A 84 11.88 7.49 -28.24
C MET A 84 13.28 6.87 -28.40
N PHE A 85 13.76 6.78 -29.65
CA PHE A 85 15.08 6.23 -29.96
C PHE A 85 16.18 7.30 -30.04
N GLU A 86 15.88 8.55 -29.75
CA GLU A 86 16.90 9.59 -29.65
C GLU A 86 17.82 9.28 -28.45
N ALA A 87 19.11 9.58 -28.63
CA ALA A 87 20.15 9.29 -27.63
C ALA A 87 19.84 9.89 -26.25
N ASN A 88 19.25 11.09 -26.20
CA ASN A 88 18.85 11.76 -24.96
C ASN A 88 17.72 11.02 -24.24
N THR A 89 16.75 10.50 -24.98
CA THR A 89 15.62 9.74 -24.43
C THR A 89 16.10 8.40 -23.88
N ILE A 90 16.95 7.69 -24.61
CA ILE A 90 17.55 6.42 -24.15
C ILE A 90 18.39 6.66 -22.89
N ALA A 91 19.20 7.72 -22.86
CA ALA A 91 19.99 8.08 -21.68
C ALA A 91 19.10 8.40 -20.46
N ALA A 92 17.97 9.11 -20.67
CA ALA A 92 17.00 9.39 -19.62
C ALA A 92 16.33 8.12 -19.09
N PHE A 93 15.96 7.17 -19.96
CA PHE A 93 15.46 5.86 -19.56
C PHE A 93 16.49 5.08 -18.75
N GLY A 94 17.75 5.05 -19.19
CA GLY A 94 18.84 4.38 -18.49
C GLY A 94 19.03 4.95 -17.07
N THR A 95 19.05 6.28 -16.94
CA THR A 95 19.13 6.95 -15.64
C THR A 95 17.93 6.63 -14.75
N SER A 96 16.73 6.64 -15.31
CA SER A 96 15.51 6.32 -14.56
C SER A 96 15.52 4.88 -14.05
N ILE A 97 15.93 3.92 -14.89
CA ILE A 97 16.06 2.52 -14.48
C ILE A 97 17.10 2.38 -13.35
N LEU A 98 18.25 3.06 -13.47
CA LEU A 98 19.29 3.01 -12.45
C LEU A 98 18.82 3.60 -11.12
N VAL A 99 18.12 4.74 -11.13
CA VAL A 99 17.53 5.34 -9.94
C VAL A 99 16.50 4.40 -9.30
N CYS A 100 15.61 3.82 -10.11
CA CYS A 100 14.60 2.87 -9.61
C CYS A 100 15.23 1.62 -9.00
N LEU A 101 16.21 1.02 -9.65
CA LEU A 101 16.89 -0.17 -9.13
C LEU A 101 17.68 0.15 -7.86
N ALA A 102 18.46 1.22 -7.85
CA ALA A 102 19.24 1.61 -6.68
C ALA A 102 18.34 1.92 -5.48
N SER A 103 17.30 2.74 -5.68
CA SER A 103 16.39 3.12 -4.60
C SER A 103 15.56 1.94 -4.11
N SER A 104 15.08 1.06 -5.01
CA SER A 104 14.30 -0.12 -4.61
C SER A 104 15.14 -1.12 -3.82
N LEU A 105 16.39 -1.34 -4.22
CA LEU A 105 17.30 -2.23 -3.51
C LEU A 105 17.60 -1.70 -2.10
N ILE A 106 17.95 -0.41 -2.00
CA ILE A 106 18.21 0.23 -0.70
C ILE A 106 16.94 0.20 0.15
N GLY A 107 15.80 0.59 -0.42
CA GLY A 107 14.50 0.59 0.26
C GLY A 107 14.09 -0.78 0.76
N ALA A 108 14.26 -1.82 -0.07
CA ALA A 108 13.98 -3.20 0.30
C ALA A 108 14.88 -3.69 1.44
N VAL A 109 16.19 -3.52 1.32
CA VAL A 109 17.14 -3.98 2.35
C VAL A 109 16.92 -3.25 3.66
N VAL A 110 16.90 -1.92 3.64
CA VAL A 110 16.74 -1.10 4.87
C VAL A 110 15.37 -1.31 5.49
N GLY A 111 14.30 -1.33 4.68
CA GLY A 111 12.93 -1.55 5.16
C GLY A 111 12.72 -2.96 5.72
N ALA A 112 13.29 -3.99 5.08
CA ALA A 112 13.24 -5.36 5.59
C ALA A 112 14.00 -5.50 6.91
N LEU A 113 15.21 -4.95 7.02
CA LEU A 113 15.98 -4.95 8.27
C LEU A 113 15.26 -4.20 9.38
N ALA A 114 14.67 -3.05 9.08
CA ALA A 114 13.87 -2.29 10.04
C ALA A 114 12.65 -3.08 10.53
N SER A 115 11.92 -3.74 9.63
CA SER A 115 10.78 -4.59 9.97
C SER A 115 11.21 -5.79 10.83
N TYR A 116 12.30 -6.45 10.46
CA TYR A 116 12.86 -7.57 11.22
C TYR A 116 13.29 -7.14 12.62
N ALA A 117 13.99 -6.00 12.73
CA ALA A 117 14.39 -5.43 14.02
C ALA A 117 13.17 -5.07 14.91
N LEU A 118 12.09 -4.59 14.30
CA LEU A 118 10.83 -4.30 15.01
C LEU A 118 10.17 -5.58 15.55
N VAL A 119 10.19 -6.66 14.78
CA VAL A 119 9.57 -7.93 15.22
C VAL A 119 10.34 -8.54 16.37
N ILE A 120 11.68 -8.48 16.36
CA ILE A 120 12.52 -9.02 17.42
C ILE A 120 12.52 -8.11 18.65
N GLY A 121 12.65 -6.79 18.45
CA GLY A 121 12.88 -5.83 19.53
C GLY A 121 11.63 -5.24 20.17
N ALA A 122 10.46 -5.34 19.54
CA ALA A 122 9.25 -4.72 20.03
C ALA A 122 8.12 -5.73 20.24
N LYS A 123 7.40 -5.57 21.36
CA LYS A 123 6.20 -6.38 21.63
C LYS A 123 5.16 -6.19 20.53
N PRO A 124 4.39 -7.23 20.12
CA PRO A 124 3.41 -7.15 19.02
C PRO A 124 2.40 -5.99 19.16
N ASN A 125 1.98 -5.69 20.41
CA ASN A 125 1.08 -4.58 20.74
C ASN A 125 1.79 -3.38 21.38
N GLY A 126 3.13 -3.29 21.26
CA GLY A 126 3.93 -2.24 21.86
C GLY A 126 3.71 -0.87 21.20
N LEU A 127 3.92 0.19 21.98
CA LEU A 127 3.79 1.58 21.54
C LEU A 127 4.75 1.86 20.36
N LEU A 128 6.01 1.39 20.44
CA LEU A 128 7.02 1.57 19.41
C LEU A 128 6.54 1.05 18.04
N ARG A 129 5.98 -0.16 18.04
CA ARG A 129 5.48 -0.77 16.82
C ARG A 129 4.31 0.01 16.21
N ARG A 130 3.36 0.46 17.05
CA ARG A 130 2.24 1.30 16.63
C ARG A 130 2.71 2.63 16.05
N MET A 131 3.67 3.28 16.70
CA MET A 131 4.23 4.55 16.23
C MET A 131 4.95 4.38 14.90
N VAL A 132 5.83 3.38 14.76
CA VAL A 132 6.55 3.14 13.51
C VAL A 132 5.58 2.81 12.38
N SER A 133 4.58 1.95 12.62
CA SER A 133 3.57 1.64 11.59
C SER A 133 2.73 2.87 11.21
N ALA A 134 2.32 3.69 12.18
CA ALA A 134 1.57 4.91 11.90
C ALA A 134 2.39 5.93 11.10
N ILE A 135 3.63 6.19 11.52
CA ILE A 135 4.55 7.10 10.81
C ILE A 135 4.84 6.56 9.41
N SER A 136 5.14 5.27 9.29
CA SER A 136 5.39 4.64 7.99
C SER A 136 4.17 4.74 7.07
N SER A 137 2.95 4.59 7.61
CA SER A 137 1.71 4.72 6.81
C SER A 137 1.54 6.14 6.26
N VAL A 138 1.87 7.15 7.05
CA VAL A 138 1.83 8.55 6.60
C VAL A 138 2.91 8.82 5.56
N LEU A 139 4.16 8.42 5.85
CA LEU A 139 5.30 8.66 4.96
C LEU A 139 5.16 7.94 3.62
N ALA A 140 4.62 6.72 3.62
CA ALA A 140 4.38 5.95 2.39
C ALA A 140 3.32 6.58 1.47
N GLN A 141 2.43 7.42 2.00
CA GLN A 141 1.44 8.17 1.21
C GLN A 141 2.03 9.46 0.62
N PHE A 142 3.15 9.94 1.17
CA PHE A 142 3.86 11.10 0.66
C PHE A 142 4.73 10.71 -0.53
N GLY A 143 4.09 10.55 -1.70
CA GLY A 143 4.80 10.22 -2.94
C GLY A 143 4.56 11.26 -4.03
N GLY A 144 5.27 11.10 -5.17
CA GLY A 144 5.07 11.90 -6.36
C GLY A 144 5.37 13.39 -6.19
N VAL A 145 4.49 14.22 -6.72
CA VAL A 145 4.67 15.69 -6.80
C VAL A 145 4.78 16.35 -5.42
N MET A 146 3.99 15.90 -4.44
CA MET A 146 4.03 16.43 -3.07
C MET A 146 5.41 16.25 -2.44
N LEU A 147 5.99 15.07 -2.60
CA LEU A 147 7.33 14.78 -2.08
C LEU A 147 8.39 15.63 -2.78
N ALA A 148 8.31 15.77 -4.10
CA ALA A 148 9.24 16.61 -4.86
C ALA A 148 9.21 18.06 -4.37
N PHE A 149 8.02 18.65 -4.20
CA PHE A 149 7.88 20.01 -3.67
C PHE A 149 8.40 20.14 -2.23
N ALA A 150 8.15 19.16 -1.37
CA ALA A 150 8.66 19.18 0.00
C ALA A 150 10.20 19.19 0.03
N PHE A 151 10.85 18.37 -0.81
CA PHE A 151 12.31 18.37 -0.92
C PHE A 151 12.86 19.66 -1.53
N ILE A 152 12.22 20.20 -2.57
CA ILE A 152 12.61 21.49 -3.17
C ILE A 152 12.48 22.62 -2.13
N ALA A 153 11.40 22.64 -1.36
CA ALA A 153 11.19 23.66 -0.33
C ALA A 153 12.17 23.52 0.85
N THR A 154 12.62 22.31 1.16
CA THR A 154 13.52 22.05 2.29
C THR A 154 14.99 22.16 1.90
N ILE A 155 15.41 21.48 0.84
CA ILE A 155 16.83 21.31 0.47
C ILE A 155 17.14 21.91 -0.91
N GLY A 156 16.16 22.52 -1.57
CA GLY A 156 16.37 23.25 -2.84
C GLY A 156 17.29 24.46 -2.71
N ILE A 157 17.55 25.13 -3.82
CA ILE A 157 18.46 26.29 -3.91
C ILE A 157 18.12 27.38 -2.86
N ASN A 158 16.81 27.64 -2.71
CA ASN A 158 16.27 28.61 -1.72
C ASN A 158 15.54 27.87 -0.59
N GLY A 159 15.86 26.60 -0.34
CA GLY A 159 15.21 25.80 0.68
C GLY A 159 15.53 26.29 2.10
N ILE A 160 14.55 26.19 3.00
CA ILE A 160 14.69 26.61 4.39
C ILE A 160 15.86 25.84 5.07
N GLY A 161 15.99 24.56 4.81
CA GLY A 161 17.08 23.73 5.35
C GLY A 161 18.44 24.12 4.80
N THR A 162 18.55 24.42 3.50
CA THR A 162 19.78 24.92 2.86
C THR A 162 20.23 26.24 3.48
N MET A 163 19.27 27.14 3.71
CA MET A 163 19.53 28.45 4.34
C MET A 163 19.98 28.28 5.80
N LEU A 164 19.35 27.38 6.53
CA LEU A 164 19.71 27.09 7.93
C LEU A 164 21.12 26.47 8.04
N ILE A 165 21.43 25.48 7.19
CA ILE A 165 22.78 24.87 7.14
C ILE A 165 23.83 25.92 6.82
N LYS A 166 23.57 26.77 5.82
CA LYS A 166 24.49 27.87 5.46
C LYS A 166 24.71 28.84 6.63
N THR A 167 23.65 29.20 7.36
CA THR A 167 23.76 30.11 8.49
C THR A 167 24.46 29.52 9.69
N LEU A 168 24.27 28.21 9.96
CA LEU A 168 24.85 27.54 11.12
C LEU A 168 26.27 27.03 10.89
N THR A 169 26.56 26.52 9.69
CA THR A 169 27.84 25.84 9.39
C THR A 169 28.72 26.58 8.39
N GLY A 170 28.18 27.60 7.70
CA GLY A 170 28.86 28.24 6.58
C GLY A 170 28.93 27.39 5.30
N TYR A 171 28.46 26.15 5.33
CA TYR A 171 28.51 25.24 4.20
C TYR A 171 27.36 25.52 3.22
N THR A 172 27.71 25.67 1.93
CA THR A 172 26.71 25.84 0.86
C THR A 172 26.42 24.48 0.20
N VAL A 173 25.20 24.01 0.32
CA VAL A 173 24.75 22.79 -0.37
C VAL A 173 24.76 23.05 -1.88
N ASN A 174 25.31 22.13 -2.67
CA ASN A 174 25.32 22.26 -4.13
C ASN A 174 23.87 22.32 -4.65
N PRO A 175 23.48 23.39 -5.39
CA PRO A 175 22.11 23.54 -5.89
C PRO A 175 21.61 22.39 -6.76
N ASN A 176 22.53 21.73 -7.48
CA ASN A 176 22.19 20.63 -8.39
C ASN A 176 22.16 19.26 -7.70
N TRP A 177 22.43 19.19 -6.38
CA TRP A 177 22.44 17.92 -5.66
C TRP A 177 21.11 17.19 -5.76
N LEU A 178 19.99 17.94 -5.65
CA LEU A 178 18.64 17.36 -5.70
C LEU A 178 18.32 16.70 -7.05
N SER A 179 18.87 17.24 -8.13
CA SER A 179 18.72 16.71 -9.50
C SER A 179 19.79 15.69 -9.88
N SER A 180 20.76 15.46 -8.99
CA SER A 180 21.79 14.43 -9.20
C SER A 180 21.24 13.03 -8.92
N LEU A 181 21.88 12.01 -9.46
CA LEU A 181 21.51 10.61 -9.25
C LEU A 181 21.40 10.25 -7.76
N PRO A 182 22.39 10.56 -6.88
CA PRO A 182 22.26 10.27 -5.46
C PRO A 182 21.15 11.06 -4.76
N GLY A 183 20.89 12.29 -5.19
CA GLY A 183 19.79 13.09 -4.65
C GLY A 183 18.43 12.46 -4.96
N LEU A 184 18.22 12.06 -6.21
CA LEU A 184 17.01 11.36 -6.62
C LEU A 184 16.83 10.04 -5.86
N VAL A 185 17.88 9.22 -5.76
CA VAL A 185 17.82 7.97 -4.99
C VAL A 185 17.43 8.23 -3.53
N THR A 186 17.97 9.27 -2.90
CA THR A 186 17.61 9.64 -1.53
C THR A 186 16.14 10.01 -1.39
N ILE A 187 15.59 10.81 -2.33
CA ILE A 187 14.18 11.18 -2.34
C ILE A 187 13.29 9.94 -2.48
N TYR A 188 13.65 9.02 -3.38
CA TYR A 188 12.89 7.79 -3.56
C TYR A 188 12.96 6.87 -2.33
N CYS A 189 14.12 6.75 -1.68
CA CYS A 189 14.25 5.97 -0.45
C CYS A 189 13.38 6.49 0.70
N TYR A 190 13.12 7.80 0.74
CA TYR A 190 12.31 8.44 1.77
C TYR A 190 10.90 7.81 1.91
N PHE A 191 10.24 7.46 0.82
CA PHE A 191 8.93 6.82 0.88
C PHE A 191 9.00 5.30 0.68
N GLN A 192 10.02 4.77 -0.01
CA GLN A 192 10.17 3.33 -0.24
C GLN A 192 10.48 2.55 1.03
N ILE A 193 11.34 3.10 1.91
CA ILE A 193 11.65 2.46 3.19
C ILE A 193 10.38 2.29 4.05
N PRO A 194 9.58 3.34 4.32
CA PRO A 194 8.31 3.21 5.03
C PRO A 194 7.32 2.27 4.33
N LEU A 195 7.22 2.32 3.01
CA LEU A 195 6.35 1.44 2.24
C LEU A 195 6.76 -0.03 2.43
N MET A 196 8.06 -0.32 2.39
CA MET A 196 8.57 -1.66 2.63
C MET A 196 8.27 -2.14 4.06
N ILE A 197 8.40 -1.26 5.06
CA ILE A 197 8.04 -1.59 6.45
C ILE A 197 6.58 -2.02 6.54
N ILE A 198 5.65 -1.28 5.93
CA ILE A 198 4.22 -1.60 5.99
C ILE A 198 3.90 -2.93 5.33
N ILE A 199 4.53 -3.22 4.19
CA ILE A 199 4.27 -4.45 3.43
C ILE A 199 4.96 -5.65 4.09
N PHE A 200 6.19 -5.48 4.58
CA PHE A 200 7.02 -6.58 5.05
C PHE A 200 6.75 -6.94 6.52
N LEU A 201 6.34 -5.99 7.36
CA LEU A 201 6.05 -6.23 8.77
C LEU A 201 5.00 -7.33 8.99
N PRO A 202 3.83 -7.33 8.32
CA PRO A 202 2.86 -8.42 8.43
C PRO A 202 3.40 -9.76 7.90
N ALA A 203 4.27 -9.74 6.89
CA ALA A 203 4.87 -10.94 6.34
C ALA A 203 5.81 -11.62 7.36
N VAL A 204 6.65 -10.83 8.03
CA VAL A 204 7.53 -11.34 9.11
C VAL A 204 6.72 -11.83 10.30
N ASP A 205 5.62 -11.15 10.66
CA ASP A 205 4.72 -11.58 11.74
C ASP A 205 4.01 -12.88 11.46
N SER A 206 3.80 -13.23 10.21
CA SER A 206 3.14 -14.47 9.83
C SER A 206 4.02 -15.72 10.03
N ILE A 207 5.33 -15.53 10.23
CA ILE A 207 6.28 -16.60 10.50
C ILE A 207 6.06 -17.10 11.94
N ARG A 208 5.46 -18.31 12.06
CA ARG A 208 5.15 -18.91 13.35
C ARG A 208 6.40 -19.53 13.98
N PRO A 209 6.66 -19.34 15.29
CA PRO A 209 7.78 -20.00 15.99
C PRO A 209 7.79 -21.51 15.86
N GLN A 210 6.60 -22.14 15.74
CA GLN A 210 6.43 -23.57 15.58
C GLN A 210 7.11 -24.13 14.30
N TRP A 211 7.23 -23.33 13.26
CA TRP A 211 7.92 -23.77 12.04
C TRP A 211 9.41 -23.96 12.27
N ARG A 212 10.00 -23.10 13.08
CA ARG A 212 11.39 -23.22 13.50
C ARG A 212 11.60 -24.43 14.41
N GLU A 213 10.72 -24.64 15.40
CA GLU A 213 10.76 -25.80 16.28
C GLU A 213 10.60 -27.12 15.49
N ALA A 214 9.72 -27.15 14.50
CA ALA A 214 9.56 -28.29 13.62
C ALA A 214 10.82 -28.54 12.77
N CYS A 215 11.46 -27.52 12.25
CA CYS A 215 12.70 -27.63 11.50
C CYS A 215 13.85 -28.16 12.38
N GLU A 216 13.99 -27.64 13.58
CA GLU A 216 14.98 -28.09 14.57
C GLU A 216 14.75 -29.57 14.98
N SER A 217 13.49 -30.00 15.13
CA SER A 217 13.14 -31.38 15.46
C SER A 217 13.44 -32.37 14.33
N LEU A 218 13.47 -31.91 13.08
CA LEU A 218 13.86 -32.65 11.89
C LEU A 218 15.38 -32.64 11.61
N GLY A 219 16.18 -32.07 12.53
CA GLY A 219 17.62 -31.97 12.39
C GLY A 219 18.11 -30.82 11.53
N GLY A 220 17.23 -29.85 11.20
CA GLY A 220 17.59 -28.62 10.49
C GLY A 220 18.40 -27.66 11.36
N ASN A 221 19.33 -26.93 10.74
CA ASN A 221 20.13 -25.92 11.41
C ASN A 221 19.53 -24.54 11.13
N THR A 222 19.88 -23.53 11.95
CA THR A 222 19.40 -22.15 11.87
C THR A 222 19.56 -21.49 10.48
N PHE A 223 20.38 -22.05 9.60
CA PHE A 223 20.63 -21.58 8.23
C PHE A 223 19.93 -22.42 7.14
N GLN A 224 19.17 -23.41 7.48
CA GLN A 224 18.32 -24.20 6.58
C GLN A 224 16.84 -23.84 6.76
#